data_7e5462e2ce1dd51084e776caf873557f
#
_entry.id   7e5462e2ce1dd51084e776caf873557f
#
_cell.length_a   1.000
_cell.length_b   1.000
_cell.length_c   1.000
_cell.angle_alpha   90.00
_cell.angle_beta   90.00
_cell.angle_gamma   90.00
#
_symmetry.space_group_name_H-M   'P 1'
#
loop_
_entity.id
_entity.type
_entity.pdbx_description
1 polymer ?
#
loop_
_entity_poly.entity_id
_entity_poly.type
_entity_poly.pdbx_seq_one_letter_code
_entity_poly.pdbx_strand_id
1 'polypeptide(L)'
;GGMSNWVWPIVTFLVSGIIDTSLNLFQLTLVQPNAYPMFISTIFASAFLSGMIHHSWLPDKKIARTSFTGGLLLGIVNFGSLWFILNVLSLPNWESSVVFPVNNVGIVALSSILAIVIFKESTSARGLLGLFVSIVSITLLYLSQ
;
A
#
# COMPACT_ATOMS: atom_id res chain seq x y z
N GLY A 1 24.66 5.08 14.20
CA GLY A 1 23.30 5.08 13.70
C GLY A 1 22.62 6.37 14.11
N GLY A 2 22.63 7.37 13.22
CA GLY A 2 22.13 8.70 13.52
C GLY A 2 20.60 8.80 13.46
N MET A 3 20.06 9.90 13.97
CA MET A 3 18.63 10.31 13.94
C MET A 3 17.96 10.17 12.55
N SER A 4 18.73 10.05 11.48
CA SER A 4 18.27 9.88 10.10
C SER A 4 17.44 8.59 9.86
N ASN A 5 17.67 7.52 10.63
CA ASN A 5 16.99 6.25 10.38
C ASN A 5 15.52 6.22 10.84
N TRP A 6 15.12 7.10 11.75
CA TRP A 6 13.75 7.21 12.25
C TRP A 6 12.86 8.14 11.41
N VAL A 7 13.45 9.07 10.70
CA VAL A 7 12.73 10.03 9.86
C VAL A 7 11.98 9.31 8.72
N TRP A 8 12.63 8.37 8.05
CA TRP A 8 12.03 7.67 6.93
C TRP A 8 10.76 6.88 7.27
N PRO A 9 10.71 6.07 8.34
CA PRO A 9 9.48 5.41 8.76
C PRO A 9 8.35 6.39 9.10
N ILE A 10 8.67 7.52 9.76
CA ILE A 10 7.68 8.54 10.10
C ILE A 10 7.13 9.21 8.83
N VAL A 11 8.00 9.60 7.91
CA VAL A 11 7.59 10.19 6.62
C VAL A 11 6.73 9.21 5.83
N THR A 12 7.15 7.95 5.75
CA THR A 12 6.38 6.90 5.05
C THR A 12 5.00 6.74 5.68
N PHE A 13 4.90 6.69 6.99
CA PHE A 13 3.63 6.59 7.71
C PHE A 13 2.69 7.77 7.41
N LEU A 14 3.21 9.00 7.48
CA LEU A 14 2.42 10.21 7.19
C LEU A 14 1.97 10.25 5.74
N VAL A 15 2.85 9.94 4.80
CA VAL A 15 2.52 9.91 3.36
C VAL A 15 1.48 8.83 3.06
N SER A 16 1.63 7.64 3.64
CA SER A 16 0.62 6.57 3.49
C SER A 16 -0.75 7.00 4.02
N GLY A 17 -0.80 7.62 5.20
CA GLY A 17 -2.05 8.13 5.75
C GLY A 17 -2.72 9.21 4.88
N ILE A 18 -1.93 10.10 4.27
CA ILE A 18 -2.44 11.08 3.31
C ILE A 18 -3.00 10.39 2.05
N ILE A 19 -2.31 9.38 1.54
CA ILE A 19 -2.76 8.62 0.37
C ILE A 19 -4.08 7.88 0.68
N ASP A 20 -4.14 7.15 1.79
CA ASP A 20 -5.32 6.39 2.21
C ASP A 20 -6.53 7.32 2.41
N THR A 21 -6.32 8.47 3.08
CA THR A 21 -7.37 9.47 3.30
C THR A 21 -7.83 10.10 1.98
N SER A 22 -6.91 10.43 1.10
CA SER A 22 -7.23 10.98 -0.23
C SER A 22 -8.01 9.98 -1.07
N LEU A 23 -7.60 8.72 -1.08
CA LEU A 23 -8.27 7.64 -1.80
C LEU A 23 -9.72 7.48 -1.32
N ASN A 24 -9.92 7.44 -0.01
CA ASN A 24 -11.25 7.36 0.59
C ASN A 24 -12.12 8.56 0.25
N LEU A 25 -11.58 9.78 0.35
CA LEU A 25 -12.29 11.00 0.04
C LEU A 25 -12.74 11.03 -1.43
N PHE A 26 -11.85 10.71 -2.36
CA PHE A 26 -12.18 10.66 -3.78
C PHE A 26 -13.22 9.59 -4.09
N GLN A 27 -13.10 8.41 -3.49
CA GLN A 27 -14.05 7.32 -3.64
C GLN A 27 -15.45 7.74 -3.16
N LEU A 28 -15.56 8.42 -2.03
CA LEU A 28 -16.86 8.84 -1.47
C LEU A 28 -17.50 10.01 -2.22
N THR A 29 -16.69 10.92 -2.76
CA THR A 29 -17.20 12.19 -3.29
C THR A 29 -17.29 12.26 -4.81
N LEU A 30 -16.42 11.58 -5.53
CA LEU A 30 -16.24 11.81 -6.96
C LEU A 30 -16.35 10.55 -7.82
N VAL A 31 -16.23 9.35 -7.24
CA VAL A 31 -16.10 8.14 -8.05
C VAL A 31 -17.24 7.16 -7.77
N GLN A 32 -18.03 6.88 -8.80
CA GLN A 32 -19.06 5.83 -8.72
C GLN A 32 -18.41 4.43 -8.81
N PRO A 33 -19.02 3.38 -8.22
CA PRO A 33 -18.45 2.03 -8.22
C PRO A 33 -18.12 1.47 -9.61
N ASN A 34 -18.92 1.81 -10.62
CA ASN A 34 -18.69 1.40 -12.01
C ASN A 34 -17.48 2.10 -12.66
N ALA A 35 -16.99 3.20 -12.09
CA ALA A 35 -15.87 3.97 -12.59
C ALA A 35 -14.53 3.66 -11.88
N TYR A 36 -14.50 2.73 -10.91
CA TYR A 36 -13.27 2.37 -10.19
C TYR A 36 -12.11 1.97 -11.10
N PRO A 37 -12.28 1.12 -12.14
CA PRO A 37 -11.18 0.79 -13.03
C PRO A 37 -10.59 2.02 -13.74
N MET A 38 -11.45 2.95 -14.17
CA MET A 38 -11.03 4.19 -14.83
C MET A 38 -10.28 5.11 -13.85
N PHE A 39 -10.77 5.24 -12.63
CA PHE A 39 -10.12 6.02 -11.58
C PHE A 39 -8.72 5.48 -11.25
N ILE A 40 -8.61 4.16 -11.03
CA ILE A 40 -7.31 3.51 -10.77
C ILE A 40 -6.37 3.70 -11.96
N SER A 41 -6.86 3.51 -13.18
CA SER A 41 -6.07 3.71 -14.40
C SER A 41 -5.53 5.14 -14.51
N THR A 42 -6.31 6.15 -14.10
CA THR A 42 -5.86 7.55 -14.06
C THR A 42 -4.74 7.76 -13.05
N ILE A 43 -4.83 7.13 -11.86
CA ILE A 43 -3.75 7.19 -10.86
C ILE A 43 -2.46 6.57 -11.42
N PHE A 44 -2.55 5.39 -12.04
CA PHE A 44 -1.39 4.73 -12.64
C PHE A 44 -0.80 5.51 -13.82
N ALA A 45 -1.65 6.10 -14.67
CA ALA A 45 -1.21 6.95 -15.76
C ALA A 45 -0.47 8.20 -15.26
N SER A 46 -0.98 8.85 -14.22
CA SER A 46 -0.33 10.00 -13.59
C SER A 46 1.03 9.62 -12.97
N ALA A 47 1.10 8.48 -12.30
CA ALA A 47 2.35 7.96 -11.73
C ALA A 47 3.36 7.62 -12.83
N PHE A 48 2.91 6.99 -13.93
CA PHE A 48 3.73 6.68 -15.08
C PHE A 48 4.30 7.94 -15.74
N LEU A 49 3.48 8.95 -15.99
CA LEU A 49 3.91 10.23 -16.55
C LEU A 49 4.94 10.92 -15.65
N SER A 50 4.66 10.97 -14.35
CA SER A 50 5.59 11.54 -13.36
C SER A 50 6.93 10.79 -13.35
N GLY A 51 6.89 9.47 -13.43
CA GLY A 51 8.06 8.60 -13.51
C GLY A 51 8.86 8.84 -14.81
N MET A 52 8.20 9.01 -15.95
CA MET A 52 8.85 9.33 -17.21
C MET A 52 9.54 10.71 -17.18
N ILE A 53 8.87 11.72 -16.62
CA ILE A 53 9.44 13.06 -16.44
C ILE A 53 10.67 12.97 -15.56
N HIS A 54 10.59 12.30 -14.43
CA HIS A 54 11.72 12.11 -13.53
C HIS A 54 12.88 11.37 -14.21
N HIS A 55 12.56 10.28 -14.92
CA HIS A 55 13.57 9.50 -15.66
C HIS A 55 14.29 10.32 -16.75
N SER A 56 13.59 11.27 -17.38
CA SER A 56 14.20 12.12 -18.40
C SER A 56 15.30 13.06 -17.86
N TRP A 57 15.31 13.32 -16.55
CA TRP A 57 16.31 14.16 -15.86
C TRP A 57 17.50 13.35 -15.35
N LEU A 58 17.44 12.01 -15.37
CA LEU A 58 18.55 11.17 -14.95
C LEU A 58 19.63 11.08 -16.03
N PRO A 59 20.92 11.06 -15.65
CA PRO A 59 22.04 10.97 -16.59
C PRO A 59 22.12 9.60 -17.28
N ASP A 60 21.73 8.52 -16.61
CA ASP A 60 21.68 7.17 -17.16
C ASP A 60 20.25 6.76 -17.49
N LYS A 61 19.96 6.67 -18.80
CA LYS A 61 18.61 6.38 -19.32
C LYS A 61 18.37 4.91 -19.64
N LYS A 62 19.26 4.00 -19.22
CA LYS A 62 19.12 2.58 -19.51
C LYS A 62 18.12 1.93 -18.55
N ILE A 63 17.01 1.45 -19.10
CA ILE A 63 16.05 0.64 -18.36
C ILE A 63 16.40 -0.84 -18.57
N ALA A 64 16.77 -1.53 -17.49
CA ALA A 64 17.02 -2.96 -17.55
C ALA A 64 15.71 -3.72 -17.81
N ARG A 65 15.76 -4.80 -18.59
CA ARG A 65 14.59 -5.66 -18.85
C ARG A 65 13.97 -6.19 -17.56
N THR A 66 14.78 -6.54 -16.59
CA THR A 66 14.35 -6.98 -15.24
C THR A 66 13.56 -5.92 -14.50
N SER A 67 13.96 -4.65 -14.62
CA SER A 67 13.23 -3.53 -14.02
C SER A 67 11.88 -3.30 -14.70
N PHE A 68 11.81 -3.46 -16.01
CA PHE A 68 10.55 -3.34 -16.75
C PHE A 68 9.56 -4.45 -16.40
N THR A 69 10.02 -5.72 -16.42
CA THR A 69 9.15 -6.86 -16.08
C THR A 69 8.73 -6.83 -14.62
N GLY A 70 9.63 -6.49 -13.71
CA GLY A 70 9.30 -6.31 -12.28
C GLY A 70 8.29 -5.19 -12.06
N GLY A 71 8.45 -4.05 -12.73
CA GLY A 71 7.51 -2.94 -12.67
C GLY A 71 6.14 -3.29 -13.22
N LEU A 72 6.07 -4.06 -14.32
CA LEU A 72 4.79 -4.50 -14.90
C LEU A 72 4.04 -5.45 -13.94
N LEU A 73 4.74 -6.45 -13.39
CA LEU A 73 4.14 -7.38 -12.42
C LEU A 73 3.64 -6.64 -11.17
N LEU A 74 4.47 -5.74 -10.62
CA LEU A 74 4.10 -4.92 -9.48
C LEU A 74 2.89 -4.04 -9.79
N GLY A 75 2.82 -3.46 -10.98
CA GLY A 75 1.69 -2.65 -11.43
C GLY A 75 0.38 -3.44 -11.49
N ILE A 76 0.40 -4.66 -12.03
CA ILE A 76 -0.77 -5.53 -12.10
C ILE A 76 -1.28 -5.87 -10.69
N VAL A 77 -0.39 -6.27 -9.79
CA VAL A 77 -0.74 -6.63 -8.42
C VAL A 77 -1.31 -5.42 -7.67
N ASN A 78 -0.68 -4.26 -7.80
CA ASN A 78 -1.15 -3.02 -7.17
C ASN A 78 -2.50 -2.56 -7.73
N PHE A 79 -2.71 -2.66 -9.04
CA PHE A 79 -4.00 -2.35 -9.65
C PHE A 79 -5.11 -3.22 -9.05
N GLY A 80 -4.89 -4.53 -8.98
CA GLY A 80 -5.82 -5.47 -8.35
C GLY A 80 -6.08 -5.14 -6.89
N SER A 81 -5.05 -4.83 -6.12
CA SER A 81 -5.17 -4.44 -4.71
C SER A 81 -6.06 -3.20 -4.54
N LEU A 82 -5.81 -2.13 -5.29
CA LEU A 82 -6.64 -0.92 -5.24
C LEU A 82 -8.08 -1.18 -5.68
N TRP A 83 -8.27 -2.00 -6.71
CA TRP A 83 -9.61 -2.36 -7.16
C TRP A 83 -10.39 -3.10 -6.07
N PHE A 84 -9.78 -4.05 -5.38
CA PHE A 84 -10.40 -4.76 -4.26
C PHE A 84 -10.72 -3.82 -3.09
N ILE A 85 -9.79 -2.94 -2.70
CA ILE A 85 -10.00 -1.98 -1.61
C ILE A 85 -11.19 -1.08 -1.92
N LEU A 86 -11.26 -0.50 -3.12
CA LEU A 86 -12.37 0.39 -3.49
C LEU A 86 -13.72 -0.33 -3.51
N ASN A 87 -13.75 -1.60 -3.95
CA ASN A 87 -14.96 -2.40 -3.89
C ASN A 87 -15.38 -2.71 -2.45
N VAL A 88 -14.46 -3.04 -1.56
CA VAL A 88 -14.76 -3.28 -0.14
C VAL A 88 -15.28 -2.00 0.52
N LEU A 89 -14.68 -0.85 0.24
CA LEU A 89 -15.15 0.46 0.76
C LEU A 89 -16.56 0.84 0.28
N SER A 90 -17.03 0.26 -0.83
CA SER A 90 -18.39 0.50 -1.33
C SER A 90 -19.45 -0.43 -0.71
N LEU A 91 -19.04 -1.42 0.07
CA LEU A 91 -19.97 -2.32 0.75
C LEU A 91 -20.59 -1.65 1.98
N PRO A 92 -21.90 -1.80 2.22
CA PRO A 92 -22.52 -1.34 3.45
C PRO A 92 -21.87 -2.05 4.65
N ASN A 93 -21.67 -1.34 5.73
CA ASN A 93 -21.06 -1.81 6.99
C ASN A 93 -19.52 -1.99 6.95
N TRP A 94 -18.83 -1.54 5.89
CA TRP A 94 -17.37 -1.54 5.85
C TRP A 94 -16.85 -0.11 5.87
N GLU A 95 -16.40 0.34 7.03
CA GLU A 95 -15.85 1.69 7.19
C GLU A 95 -14.38 1.73 6.80
N SER A 96 -13.96 2.87 6.25
CA SER A 96 -12.55 3.11 5.90
C SER A 96 -11.62 3.01 7.11
N SER A 97 -12.13 3.34 8.29
CA SER A 97 -11.44 3.20 9.60
C SER A 97 -11.00 1.77 9.91
N VAL A 98 -11.66 0.76 9.32
CA VAL A 98 -11.32 -0.66 9.46
C VAL A 98 -10.60 -1.19 8.24
N VAL A 99 -11.07 -0.86 7.04
CA VAL A 99 -10.54 -1.40 5.78
C VAL A 99 -9.05 -1.09 5.61
N PHE A 100 -8.63 0.16 5.80
CA PHE A 100 -7.22 0.53 5.62
C PHE A 100 -6.29 -0.09 6.68
N PRO A 101 -6.59 -0.04 7.99
CA PRO A 101 -5.76 -0.74 8.98
C PRO A 101 -5.67 -2.25 8.75
N VAL A 102 -6.79 -2.91 8.43
CA VAL A 102 -6.79 -4.36 8.13
C VAL A 102 -5.91 -4.68 6.92
N ASN A 103 -6.05 -3.90 5.84
CA ASN A 103 -5.21 -4.07 4.66
C ASN A 103 -3.73 -3.86 4.98
N ASN A 104 -3.39 -2.79 5.69
CA ASN A 104 -2.00 -2.46 6.02
C ASN A 104 -1.34 -3.53 6.91
N VAL A 105 -2.05 -4.03 7.93
CA VAL A 105 -1.53 -5.12 8.75
C VAL A 105 -1.50 -6.43 7.98
N GLY A 106 -2.47 -6.69 7.12
CA GLY A 106 -2.45 -7.84 6.21
C GLY A 106 -1.19 -7.87 5.34
N ILE A 107 -0.81 -6.73 4.76
CA ILE A 107 0.43 -6.59 3.98
C ILE A 107 1.66 -6.86 4.85
N VAL A 108 1.73 -6.28 6.05
CA VAL A 108 2.86 -6.49 6.97
C VAL A 108 2.94 -7.95 7.42
N ALA A 109 1.81 -8.57 7.75
CA ALA A 109 1.76 -9.98 8.15
C ALA A 109 2.21 -10.91 7.02
N LEU A 110 1.66 -10.75 5.81
CA LEU A 110 2.03 -11.55 4.65
C LEU A 110 3.49 -11.36 4.26
N SER A 111 3.98 -10.12 4.24
CA SER A 111 5.40 -9.85 3.93
C SER A 111 6.34 -10.47 4.96
N SER A 112 5.97 -10.42 6.25
CA SER A 112 6.75 -11.06 7.33
C SER A 112 6.76 -12.59 7.20
N ILE A 113 5.62 -13.20 6.87
CA ILE A 113 5.53 -14.66 6.63
C ILE A 113 6.40 -15.04 5.44
N LEU A 114 6.32 -14.30 4.33
CA LEU A 114 7.12 -14.56 3.13
C LEU A 114 8.62 -14.39 3.41
N ALA A 115 9.01 -13.37 4.18
CA ALA A 115 10.40 -13.16 4.61
C ALA A 115 10.94 -14.37 5.38
N ILE A 116 10.17 -14.90 6.31
CA ILE A 116 10.58 -16.07 7.12
C ILE A 116 10.61 -17.34 6.26
N VAL A 117 9.55 -17.61 5.49
CA VAL A 117 9.36 -18.90 4.81
C VAL A 117 10.23 -19.00 3.55
N ILE A 118 10.25 -17.94 2.73
CA ILE A 118 10.94 -17.96 1.44
C ILE A 118 12.40 -17.54 1.60
N PHE A 119 12.63 -16.42 2.29
CA PHE A 119 13.98 -15.86 2.43
C PHE A 119 14.73 -16.38 3.66
N LYS A 120 14.06 -17.15 4.53
CA LYS A 120 14.64 -17.72 5.76
C LYS A 120 15.30 -16.64 6.65
N GLU A 121 14.71 -15.45 6.64
CA GLU A 121 15.20 -14.35 7.46
C GLU A 121 14.88 -14.59 8.94
N SER A 122 15.85 -14.30 9.82
CA SER A 122 15.65 -14.33 11.26
C SER A 122 14.88 -13.11 11.70
N THR A 123 13.64 -13.29 12.12
CA THR A 123 12.82 -12.21 12.65
C THR A 123 13.20 -11.91 14.09
N SER A 124 13.37 -10.64 14.45
CA SER A 124 13.64 -10.27 15.82
C SER A 124 12.37 -10.45 16.68
N ALA A 125 12.55 -10.81 17.98
CA ALA A 125 11.44 -10.91 18.91
C ALA A 125 10.58 -9.62 18.99
N ARG A 126 11.22 -8.46 18.82
CA ARG A 126 10.52 -7.16 18.75
C ARG A 126 9.61 -7.03 17.51
N GLY A 127 10.05 -7.55 16.35
CA GLY A 127 9.23 -7.56 15.14
C GLY A 127 8.00 -8.46 15.28
N LEU A 128 8.14 -9.65 15.87
CA LEU A 128 7.02 -10.54 16.17
C LEU A 128 6.05 -9.93 17.17
N LEU A 129 6.56 -9.26 18.20
CA LEU A 129 5.73 -8.52 19.18
C LEU A 129 4.93 -7.40 18.51
N GLY A 130 5.55 -6.61 17.63
CA GLY A 130 4.88 -5.58 16.86
C GLY A 130 3.76 -6.13 15.98
N LEU A 131 4.01 -7.24 15.29
CA LEU A 131 3.00 -7.92 14.47
C LEU A 131 1.83 -8.44 15.34
N PHE A 132 2.12 -9.06 16.47
CA PHE A 132 1.09 -9.54 17.40
C PHE A 132 0.21 -8.40 17.91
N VAL A 133 0.82 -7.30 18.37
CA VAL A 133 0.09 -6.10 18.85
C VAL A 133 -0.79 -5.52 17.74
N SER A 134 -0.30 -5.46 16.50
CA SER A 134 -1.07 -4.96 15.36
C SER A 134 -2.30 -5.83 15.08
N ILE A 135 -2.17 -7.15 15.10
CA ILE A 135 -3.29 -8.09 14.91
C ILE A 135 -4.33 -7.92 16.03
N VAL A 136 -3.89 -7.84 17.29
CA VAL A 136 -4.78 -7.63 18.43
C VAL A 136 -5.54 -6.29 18.30
N SER A 137 -4.85 -5.22 17.91
CA SER A 137 -5.45 -3.89 17.74
C SER A 137 -6.55 -3.90 16.68
N ILE A 138 -6.33 -4.57 15.54
CA ILE A 138 -7.34 -4.69 14.49
C ILE A 138 -8.53 -5.54 14.94
N THR A 139 -8.26 -6.63 15.65
CA THR A 139 -9.33 -7.47 16.18
C THR A 139 -10.22 -6.68 17.14
N LEU A 140 -9.62 -5.89 18.02
CA LEU A 140 -10.36 -4.99 18.93
C LEU A 140 -11.16 -3.92 18.16
N LEU A 141 -10.57 -3.34 17.13
CA LEU A 141 -11.24 -2.36 16.28
C LEU A 141 -12.47 -2.97 15.59
N TYR A 142 -12.33 -4.18 15.06
CA TYR A 142 -13.43 -4.90 14.42
C TYR A 142 -14.55 -5.25 15.40
N LEU A 143 -14.21 -5.66 16.63
CA LEU A 143 -15.19 -6.00 17.66
C LEU A 143 -15.90 -4.76 18.26
N SER A 144 -15.39 -3.57 18.05
CA SER A 144 -15.96 -2.30 18.55
C SER A 144 -17.02 -1.70 17.62
N GLN A 145 -17.22 -2.29 16.43
CA GLN A 145 -18.26 -1.91 15.46
C GLN A 145 -19.54 -2.71 15.68
#